data_0e9a38fad1f208f73f33be78a6382e74
#
_entry.id   0e9a38fad1f208f73f33be78a6382e74
#
_cell.length_a   1.000
_cell.length_b   1.000
_cell.length_c   1.000
_cell.angle_alpha   90.00
_cell.angle_beta   90.00
_cell.angle_gamma   90.00
#
_symmetry.space_group_name_H-M   'P 1'
#
loop_
_entity.id
_entity.type
_entity.pdbx_description
1 polymer ?
#
loop_
_entity_poly.entity_id
_entity_poly.type
_entity_poly.pdbx_seq_one_letter_code
_entity_poly.pdbx_strand_id
1 'polypeptide(L)'
;MFFRRFREKKLKMIWEVEKNQKRSYLVGTAHFFPHSFETSIHHCLENARTVIFEGPLDEDSMARVVDCGLDRQSDYHIFDDLDRKIIDRITSELAPVCRGRNTFLVLNLRKFCLENPLYDMVRGMKPWLAFFTIWSNYLKKNGWKYSVDLQGYAIARKLEKDIVFLETIEEQIRVLESLSPDRILDFLKRVNQWQKLSQDYEKCYLAGDLEQLRSKGLRFPSRHHSVIDNRDKIFFERMREYLQQGQAVAFIGAPHVRGVSNLLKADGYQIKGPDDRG
;
A
#
# COMPACT_ATOMS: atom_id res chain seq x y z
N MET A 1 29.16 -15.06 -18.87
CA MET A 1 28.39 -14.64 -17.67
C MET A 1 26.91 -14.58 -18.06
N PHE A 2 26.15 -15.65 -17.79
CA PHE A 2 24.74 -15.70 -18.18
C PHE A 2 23.93 -14.89 -17.15
N PHE A 3 23.47 -13.69 -17.52
CA PHE A 3 22.43 -12.99 -16.81
C PHE A 3 21.14 -13.83 -16.92
N ARG A 4 20.77 -14.56 -15.86
CA ARG A 4 19.42 -15.07 -15.70
C ARG A 4 18.51 -13.84 -15.71
N ARG A 5 17.87 -13.53 -16.85
CA ARG A 5 16.71 -12.64 -16.89
C ARG A 5 15.68 -13.27 -15.96
N PHE A 6 15.56 -12.73 -14.75
CA PHE A 6 14.42 -13.04 -13.90
C PHE A 6 13.19 -12.61 -14.68
N ARG A 7 12.41 -13.59 -15.13
CA ARG A 7 11.16 -13.33 -15.85
C ARG A 7 10.24 -12.60 -14.87
N GLU A 8 9.85 -11.36 -15.20
CA GLU A 8 8.94 -10.56 -14.40
C GLU A 8 7.66 -11.36 -14.13
N LYS A 9 7.13 -11.29 -12.90
CA LYS A 9 5.87 -11.96 -12.56
C LYS A 9 4.71 -11.22 -13.23
N LYS A 10 3.73 -11.97 -13.74
CA LYS A 10 2.51 -11.38 -14.30
C LYS A 10 1.64 -10.82 -13.17
N LEU A 11 1.14 -9.60 -13.32
CA LEU A 11 0.18 -9.01 -12.39
C LEU A 11 -1.20 -9.63 -12.60
N LYS A 12 -1.69 -10.41 -11.62
CA LYS A 12 -3.04 -10.99 -11.64
C LYS A 12 -4.12 -10.05 -11.08
N MET A 13 -3.73 -8.96 -10.42
CA MET A 13 -4.65 -7.99 -9.83
C MET A 13 -5.22 -7.02 -10.87
N ILE A 14 -5.71 -7.53 -12.00
CA ILE A 14 -6.35 -6.73 -13.06
C ILE A 14 -7.68 -7.37 -13.40
N TRP A 15 -8.77 -6.59 -13.38
CA TRP A 15 -10.12 -7.00 -13.77
C TRP A 15 -10.60 -6.16 -14.96
N GLU A 16 -11.17 -6.82 -15.94
CA GLU A 16 -11.88 -6.15 -17.04
C GLU A 16 -13.28 -5.76 -16.56
N VAL A 17 -13.67 -4.53 -16.87
CA VAL A 17 -14.97 -3.93 -16.52
C VAL A 17 -15.63 -3.49 -17.84
N GLU A 18 -16.80 -4.06 -18.15
CA GLU A 18 -17.49 -3.79 -19.43
C GLU A 18 -18.96 -3.42 -19.20
N LYS A 19 -19.42 -2.35 -19.86
CA LYS A 19 -20.83 -1.96 -19.95
C LYS A 19 -21.09 -1.28 -21.29
N ASN A 20 -22.17 -1.65 -21.99
CA ASN A 20 -22.55 -1.08 -23.29
C ASN A 20 -21.40 -1.12 -24.33
N GLN A 21 -20.68 -2.24 -24.41
CA GLN A 21 -19.51 -2.45 -25.29
C GLN A 21 -18.32 -1.49 -24.99
N LYS A 22 -18.38 -0.74 -23.89
CA LYS A 22 -17.27 0.09 -23.41
C LYS A 22 -16.46 -0.72 -22.39
N ARG A 23 -15.16 -0.84 -22.66
CA ARG A 23 -14.23 -1.63 -21.82
C ARG A 23 -13.28 -0.72 -21.07
N SER A 24 -13.09 -1.04 -19.81
CA SER A 24 -12.18 -0.40 -18.87
C SER A 24 -11.54 -1.45 -17.97
N TYR A 25 -10.62 -1.07 -17.10
CA TYR A 25 -9.95 -2.00 -16.18
C TYR A 25 -9.88 -1.45 -14.77
N LEU A 26 -10.00 -2.34 -13.79
CA LEU A 26 -9.61 -2.11 -12.40
C LEU A 26 -8.29 -2.81 -12.13
N VAL A 27 -7.35 -2.11 -11.52
CA VAL A 27 -6.06 -2.65 -11.07
C VAL A 27 -6.00 -2.54 -9.56
N GLY A 28 -5.91 -3.69 -8.89
CA GLY A 28 -5.72 -3.75 -7.44
C GLY A 28 -4.27 -3.45 -7.09
N THR A 29 -4.01 -2.39 -6.32
CA THR A 29 -2.66 -1.91 -6.04
C THR A 29 -2.12 -2.37 -4.70
N ALA A 30 -0.80 -2.29 -4.57
CA ALA A 30 -0.04 -2.47 -3.33
C ALA A 30 1.06 -1.42 -3.28
N HIS A 31 1.07 -0.59 -2.21
CA HIS A 31 2.07 0.46 -2.01
C HIS A 31 3.49 -0.06 -1.80
N PHE A 32 3.62 -1.29 -1.28
CA PHE A 32 4.89 -2.00 -1.16
C PHE A 32 4.73 -3.42 -1.65
N PHE A 33 5.64 -3.87 -2.52
CA PHE A 33 5.66 -5.24 -3.01
C PHE A 33 7.10 -5.70 -3.34
N PRO A 34 7.43 -7.01 -3.22
CA PRO A 34 8.78 -7.49 -3.51
C PRO A 34 9.08 -7.66 -5.02
N HIS A 35 8.07 -7.55 -5.88
CA HIS A 35 8.20 -7.73 -7.33
C HIS A 35 7.72 -6.52 -8.10
N SER A 36 8.41 -6.21 -9.20
CA SER A 36 7.93 -5.26 -10.23
C SER A 36 6.87 -5.93 -11.10
N PHE A 37 5.93 -5.11 -11.61
CA PHE A 37 4.92 -5.50 -12.59
C PHE A 37 4.88 -4.52 -13.77
N GLU A 38 5.99 -3.88 -14.07
CA GLU A 38 6.09 -2.80 -15.06
C GLU A 38 5.56 -3.22 -16.43
N THR A 39 5.93 -4.43 -16.90
CA THR A 39 5.45 -4.97 -18.18
C THR A 39 3.94 -5.17 -18.20
N SER A 40 3.37 -5.74 -17.13
CA SER A 40 1.92 -5.98 -17.05
C SER A 40 1.14 -4.67 -16.98
N ILE A 41 1.66 -3.69 -16.23
CA ILE A 41 1.05 -2.35 -16.08
C ILE A 41 1.14 -1.60 -17.40
N HIS A 42 2.30 -1.60 -18.07
CA HIS A 42 2.49 -0.93 -19.35
C HIS A 42 1.48 -1.45 -20.38
N HIS A 43 1.37 -2.77 -20.52
CA HIS A 43 0.41 -3.37 -21.43
C HIS A 43 -1.05 -2.99 -21.11
N CYS A 44 -1.41 -2.90 -19.84
CA CYS A 44 -2.74 -2.46 -19.41
C CYS A 44 -3.02 -0.99 -19.81
N LEU A 45 -1.97 -0.14 -19.79
CA LEU A 45 -2.09 1.30 -20.06
C LEU A 45 -1.94 1.69 -21.53
N GLU A 46 -1.41 0.83 -22.41
CA GLU A 46 -1.19 1.15 -23.83
C GLU A 46 -2.42 1.74 -24.51
N ASN A 47 -3.57 1.10 -24.34
CA ASN A 47 -4.83 1.48 -24.97
C ASN A 47 -5.74 2.32 -24.05
N ALA A 48 -5.27 2.70 -22.88
CA ALA A 48 -6.02 3.56 -21.99
C ALA A 48 -6.00 5.01 -22.50
N ARG A 49 -7.11 5.72 -22.36
CA ARG A 49 -7.20 7.16 -22.49
C ARG A 49 -7.01 7.81 -21.13
N THR A 50 -7.80 7.38 -20.17
CA THR A 50 -7.83 7.94 -18.82
C THR A 50 -7.27 6.94 -17.81
N VAL A 51 -6.38 7.40 -16.94
CA VAL A 51 -5.84 6.61 -15.84
C VAL A 51 -6.23 7.25 -14.52
N ILE A 52 -6.86 6.46 -13.67
CA ILE A 52 -7.48 6.92 -12.43
C ILE A 52 -6.67 6.37 -11.26
N PHE A 53 -6.33 7.21 -10.28
CA PHE A 53 -5.68 6.81 -9.04
C PHE A 53 -6.53 7.20 -7.83
N GLU A 54 -6.29 6.57 -6.67
CA GLU A 54 -6.99 6.92 -5.42
C GLU A 54 -6.79 8.40 -5.08
N GLY A 55 -5.57 8.87 -5.12
CA GLY A 55 -5.24 10.27 -4.85
C GLY A 55 -3.90 10.67 -5.46
N PRO A 56 -3.48 11.94 -5.25
CA PRO A 56 -2.23 12.47 -5.79
C PRO A 56 -1.01 11.69 -5.34
N LEU A 57 -0.08 11.44 -6.28
CA LEU A 57 1.13 10.64 -6.09
C LEU A 57 2.40 11.44 -6.42
N ASP A 58 2.27 12.75 -6.61
CA ASP A 58 3.40 13.66 -6.80
C ASP A 58 4.15 13.93 -5.49
N GLU A 59 5.39 14.41 -5.60
CA GLU A 59 6.29 14.62 -4.47
C GLU A 59 5.73 15.65 -3.46
N ASP A 60 5.11 16.73 -3.94
CA ASP A 60 4.56 17.78 -3.08
C ASP A 60 3.39 17.27 -2.24
N SER A 61 2.49 16.51 -2.86
CA SER A 61 1.39 15.86 -2.16
C SER A 61 1.88 14.86 -1.11
N MET A 62 2.89 14.07 -1.45
CA MET A 62 3.49 13.12 -0.49
C MET A 62 4.21 13.83 0.66
N ALA A 63 4.92 14.94 0.39
CA ALA A 63 5.55 15.76 1.43
C ALA A 63 4.50 16.33 2.38
N ARG A 64 3.35 16.81 1.86
CA ARG A 64 2.24 17.32 2.65
C ARG A 64 1.63 16.26 3.58
N VAL A 65 1.50 15.00 3.12
CA VAL A 65 1.07 13.89 3.99
C VAL A 65 2.03 13.74 5.17
N VAL A 66 3.34 13.75 4.90
CA VAL A 66 4.36 13.63 5.96
C VAL A 66 4.25 14.80 6.94
N ASP A 67 4.18 16.04 6.45
CA ASP A 67 4.09 17.24 7.31
C ASP A 67 2.84 17.21 8.21
N CYS A 68 1.70 16.80 7.68
CA CYS A 68 0.47 16.65 8.48
C CYS A 68 0.58 15.55 9.54
N GLY A 69 1.45 14.58 9.35
CA GLY A 69 1.74 13.51 10.31
C GLY A 69 2.75 13.88 11.39
N LEU A 70 3.41 15.03 11.26
CA LEU A 70 4.33 15.53 12.28
C LEU A 70 3.56 16.31 13.36
N ASP A 71 3.89 16.02 14.61
CA ASP A 71 3.44 16.76 15.79
C ASP A 71 4.66 17.09 16.66
N ARG A 72 5.36 18.16 16.28
CA ARG A 72 6.61 18.56 16.93
C ARG A 72 6.43 19.11 18.34
N GLN A 73 5.19 19.36 18.77
CA GLN A 73 4.86 19.91 20.07
C GLN A 73 4.43 18.83 21.06
N SER A 74 4.13 17.63 20.59
CA SER A 74 3.73 16.52 21.45
C SER A 74 4.93 15.79 22.03
N ASP A 75 4.93 15.61 23.33
CA ASP A 75 5.86 14.72 24.04
C ASP A 75 5.41 13.25 23.97
N TYR A 76 4.21 12.98 23.42
CA TYR A 76 3.67 11.62 23.31
C TYR A 76 4.43 10.80 22.25
N HIS A 77 4.84 9.61 22.65
CA HIS A 77 5.40 8.61 21.77
C HIS A 77 4.48 7.40 21.69
N ILE A 78 4.27 6.87 20.49
CA ILE A 78 3.51 5.63 20.28
C ILE A 78 4.06 4.45 21.09
N PHE A 79 5.31 4.52 21.52
CA PHE A 79 5.96 3.48 22.32
C PHE A 79 5.65 3.58 23.80
N ASP A 80 5.09 4.70 24.30
CA ASP A 80 4.75 4.88 25.71
C ASP A 80 3.68 3.87 26.16
N ASP A 81 2.85 3.40 25.19
CA ASP A 81 1.81 2.40 25.40
C ASP A 81 2.25 0.95 25.06
N LEU A 82 3.56 0.72 24.85
CA LEU A 82 4.10 -0.59 24.53
C LEU A 82 5.08 -1.12 25.58
N ASP A 83 4.97 -2.41 25.89
CA ASP A 83 5.96 -3.08 26.70
C ASP A 83 7.37 -2.99 26.11
N ARG A 84 8.38 -2.80 26.95
CA ARG A 84 9.78 -2.74 26.52
C ARG A 84 10.20 -3.95 25.68
N LYS A 85 9.70 -5.15 25.98
CA LYS A 85 9.97 -6.37 25.21
C LYS A 85 9.49 -6.26 23.76
N ILE A 86 8.35 -5.59 23.52
CA ILE A 86 7.81 -5.35 22.18
C ILE A 86 8.68 -4.33 21.44
N ILE A 87 9.07 -3.25 22.12
CA ILE A 87 9.96 -2.22 21.55
C ILE A 87 11.30 -2.84 21.14
N ASP A 88 11.91 -3.63 22.03
CA ASP A 88 13.18 -4.32 21.76
C ASP A 88 13.04 -5.27 20.57
N ARG A 89 11.90 -5.95 20.45
CA ARG A 89 11.62 -6.83 19.31
C ARG A 89 11.46 -6.06 18.01
N ILE A 90 10.70 -4.96 17.99
CA ILE A 90 10.57 -4.09 16.81
C ILE A 90 11.95 -3.56 16.40
N THR A 91 12.73 -3.10 17.35
CA THR A 91 14.10 -2.63 17.12
C THR A 91 14.97 -3.71 16.46
N SER A 92 14.88 -4.94 16.94
CA SER A 92 15.59 -6.10 16.37
C SER A 92 15.14 -6.39 14.93
N GLU A 93 13.84 -6.35 14.67
CA GLU A 93 13.31 -6.55 13.32
C GLU A 93 13.74 -5.44 12.34
N LEU A 94 13.93 -4.21 12.81
CA LEU A 94 14.37 -3.08 11.99
C LEU A 94 15.90 -2.94 11.91
N ALA A 95 16.65 -3.56 12.81
CA ALA A 95 18.11 -3.48 12.81
C ALA A 95 18.68 -3.92 11.45
N PRO A 96 19.68 -3.21 10.90
CA PRO A 96 20.33 -3.61 9.65
C PRO A 96 20.87 -5.02 9.77
N VAL A 97 20.70 -5.83 8.72
CA VAL A 97 21.35 -7.15 8.63
C VAL A 97 22.84 -6.90 8.43
N CYS A 98 23.62 -6.99 9.50
CA CYS A 98 25.08 -6.92 9.43
C CYS A 98 25.58 -8.18 8.70
N ARG A 99 25.68 -8.12 7.38
CA ARG A 99 26.43 -9.09 6.57
C ARG A 99 27.92 -8.72 6.65
N GLY A 100 28.66 -9.38 7.55
CA GLY A 100 30.12 -9.46 7.48
C GLY A 100 30.90 -8.67 8.54
N ARG A 101 31.72 -9.40 9.25
CA ARG A 101 33.00 -9.14 9.96
C ARG A 101 33.17 -8.02 11.01
N ASN A 102 32.21 -7.14 11.28
CA ASN A 102 32.35 -6.11 12.31
C ASN A 102 31.23 -6.08 13.35
N THR A 103 30.73 -7.24 13.77
CA THR A 103 29.71 -7.38 14.82
C THR A 103 30.15 -6.74 16.16
N PHE A 104 31.46 -6.66 16.39
CA PHE A 104 32.03 -6.12 17.62
C PHE A 104 31.91 -4.59 17.74
N LEU A 105 32.02 -3.87 16.61
CA LEU A 105 31.88 -2.40 16.57
C LEU A 105 30.42 -1.96 16.75
N VAL A 106 29.49 -2.69 16.15
CA VAL A 106 28.04 -2.39 16.24
C VAL A 106 27.51 -2.65 17.65
N LEU A 107 28.00 -3.70 18.33
CA LEU A 107 27.64 -4.01 19.72
C LEU A 107 28.18 -2.94 20.69
N ASN A 108 29.34 -2.37 20.43
CA ASN A 108 29.92 -1.32 21.27
C ASN A 108 29.23 0.04 21.05
N LEU A 109 28.79 0.37 19.85
CA LEU A 109 28.00 1.59 19.61
C LEU A 109 26.62 1.54 20.29
N ARG A 110 25.99 0.35 20.39
CA ARG A 110 24.73 0.17 21.17
C ARG A 110 24.89 0.47 22.66
N LYS A 111 26.08 0.33 23.23
CA LYS A 111 26.36 0.68 24.63
C LYS A 111 26.46 2.18 24.90
N PHE A 112 26.71 2.99 23.88
CA PHE A 112 26.85 4.44 23.98
C PHE A 112 25.59 5.22 23.56
N CYS A 113 24.63 4.60 22.87
CA CYS A 113 23.32 5.21 22.64
C CYS A 113 22.43 4.95 23.85
N LEU A 114 22.27 5.94 24.71
CA LEU A 114 21.39 5.91 25.88
C LEU A 114 19.92 5.77 25.50
N GLU A 115 19.52 6.11 24.26
CA GLU A 115 18.18 5.98 23.73
C GLU A 115 18.12 4.94 22.62
N ASN A 116 17.01 4.18 22.58
CA ASN A 116 16.76 3.21 21.51
C ASN A 116 16.58 3.98 20.18
N PRO A 117 17.35 3.67 19.09
CA PRO A 117 17.29 4.37 17.81
C PRO A 117 15.89 4.37 17.16
N LEU A 118 15.00 3.49 17.62
CA LEU A 118 13.63 3.46 17.20
C LEU A 118 12.85 4.70 17.65
N TYR A 119 13.13 5.21 18.87
CA TYR A 119 12.50 6.45 19.37
C TYR A 119 12.88 7.65 18.49
N ASP A 120 14.15 7.76 18.12
CA ASP A 120 14.60 8.85 17.25
C ASP A 120 13.95 8.79 15.86
N MET A 121 13.70 7.58 15.35
CA MET A 121 13.08 7.39 14.03
C MET A 121 11.64 7.90 13.96
N VAL A 122 10.90 7.88 15.06
CA VAL A 122 9.46 8.27 15.09
C VAL A 122 9.19 9.48 15.97
N ARG A 123 10.23 10.16 16.44
CA ARG A 123 10.12 11.35 17.28
C ARG A 123 9.27 12.43 16.60
N GLY A 124 8.31 12.99 17.33
CA GLY A 124 7.42 14.03 16.82
C GLY A 124 6.48 13.57 15.70
N MET A 125 6.18 12.28 15.61
CA MET A 125 5.21 11.74 14.67
C MET A 125 3.89 11.40 15.35
N LYS A 126 2.77 11.77 14.72
CA LYS A 126 1.46 11.24 15.09
C LYS A 126 1.44 9.70 14.99
N PRO A 127 0.59 8.99 15.76
CA PRO A 127 0.57 7.51 15.78
C PRO A 127 0.51 6.85 14.40
N TRP A 128 -0.30 7.39 13.50
CA TRP A 128 -0.43 6.82 12.16
C TRP A 128 0.85 6.98 11.33
N LEU A 129 1.54 8.13 11.39
CA LEU A 129 2.78 8.33 10.65
C LEU A 129 3.91 7.45 11.22
N ALA A 130 4.02 7.37 12.55
CA ALA A 130 4.97 6.49 13.22
C ALA A 130 4.75 5.03 12.81
N PHE A 131 3.50 4.56 12.79
CA PHE A 131 3.14 3.23 12.34
C PHE A 131 3.58 2.96 10.89
N PHE A 132 3.21 3.84 9.95
CA PHE A 132 3.59 3.65 8.54
C PHE A 132 5.10 3.74 8.34
N THR A 133 5.80 4.58 9.11
CA THR A 133 7.26 4.67 9.08
C THR A 133 7.89 3.36 9.53
N ILE A 134 7.47 2.80 10.65
CA ILE A 134 7.96 1.51 11.17
C ILE A 134 7.68 0.39 10.17
N TRP A 135 6.43 0.27 9.72
CA TRP A 135 6.01 -0.80 8.81
C TRP A 135 6.70 -0.74 7.46
N SER A 136 6.79 0.45 6.85
CA SER A 136 7.48 0.61 5.56
C SER A 136 8.97 0.31 5.65
N ASN A 137 9.65 0.68 6.74
CA ASN A 137 11.05 0.33 6.95
C ASN A 137 11.23 -1.18 7.13
N TYR A 138 10.33 -1.86 7.86
CA TYR A 138 10.32 -3.32 7.95
C TYR A 138 10.18 -3.96 6.57
N LEU A 139 9.21 -3.52 5.77
CA LEU A 139 8.97 -4.05 4.43
C LEU A 139 10.17 -3.81 3.51
N LYS A 140 10.72 -2.59 3.47
CA LYS A 140 11.90 -2.24 2.65
C LYS A 140 13.11 -3.10 3.01
N LYS A 141 13.37 -3.31 4.30
CA LYS A 141 14.45 -4.20 4.79
C LYS A 141 14.28 -5.64 4.28
N ASN A 142 13.04 -6.10 4.16
CA ASN A 142 12.70 -7.44 3.67
C ASN A 142 12.53 -7.51 2.14
N GLY A 143 13.01 -6.49 1.40
CA GLY A 143 13.05 -6.51 -0.05
C GLY A 143 11.80 -6.00 -0.76
N TRP A 144 10.85 -5.41 -0.05
CA TRP A 144 9.62 -4.83 -0.61
C TRP A 144 9.94 -3.41 -1.13
N LYS A 145 10.31 -3.33 -2.41
CA LYS A 145 10.89 -2.12 -3.02
C LYS A 145 9.98 -1.44 -4.04
N TYR A 146 8.98 -2.16 -4.54
CA TYR A 146 8.13 -1.70 -5.63
C TYR A 146 6.77 -1.25 -5.11
N SER A 147 6.18 -0.28 -5.77
CA SER A 147 4.80 0.16 -5.57
C SER A 147 4.07 0.07 -6.89
N VAL A 148 2.95 -0.64 -6.91
CA VAL A 148 2.13 -0.80 -8.12
C VAL A 148 1.51 0.54 -8.52
N ASP A 149 1.13 1.35 -7.54
CA ASP A 149 0.58 2.69 -7.74
C ASP A 149 1.60 3.60 -8.40
N LEU A 150 2.81 3.69 -7.83
CA LEU A 150 3.87 4.56 -8.36
C LEU A 150 4.37 4.09 -9.73
N GLN A 151 4.46 2.77 -9.96
CA GLN A 151 4.78 2.23 -11.29
C GLN A 151 3.69 2.63 -12.31
N GLY A 152 2.41 2.47 -11.95
CA GLY A 152 1.29 2.88 -12.79
C GLY A 152 1.32 4.38 -13.10
N TYR A 153 1.56 5.21 -12.09
CA TYR A 153 1.63 6.65 -12.23
C TYR A 153 2.78 7.10 -13.14
N ALA A 154 3.98 6.55 -12.92
CA ALA A 154 5.15 6.86 -13.75
C ALA A 154 4.94 6.46 -15.21
N ILE A 155 4.35 5.28 -15.47
CA ILE A 155 4.06 4.82 -16.83
C ILE A 155 2.96 5.69 -17.48
N ALA A 156 1.87 6.00 -16.74
CA ALA A 156 0.80 6.85 -17.25
C ALA A 156 1.32 8.24 -17.65
N ARG A 157 2.18 8.85 -16.84
CA ARG A 157 2.85 10.11 -17.19
C ARG A 157 3.73 9.99 -18.43
N LYS A 158 4.53 8.93 -18.53
CA LYS A 158 5.42 8.68 -19.69
C LYS A 158 4.63 8.47 -20.97
N LEU A 159 3.43 7.90 -20.88
CA LEU A 159 2.52 7.68 -22.00
C LEU A 159 1.55 8.85 -22.22
N GLU A 160 1.73 9.97 -21.51
CA GLU A 160 0.93 11.22 -21.63
C GLU A 160 -0.58 10.94 -21.52
N LYS A 161 -0.98 10.05 -20.58
CA LYS A 161 -2.39 9.72 -20.35
C LYS A 161 -3.09 10.81 -19.53
N ASP A 162 -4.42 10.95 -19.72
CA ASP A 162 -5.25 11.78 -18.87
C ASP A 162 -5.28 11.19 -17.46
N ILE A 163 -4.73 11.88 -16.47
CA ILE A 163 -4.66 11.39 -15.08
C ILE A 163 -5.73 12.04 -14.23
N VAL A 164 -6.48 11.22 -13.50
CA VAL A 164 -7.57 11.63 -12.60
C VAL A 164 -7.35 11.04 -11.21
N PHE A 165 -7.70 11.80 -10.18
CA PHE A 165 -7.64 11.37 -8.78
C PHE A 165 -9.04 11.27 -8.20
N LEU A 166 -9.32 10.15 -7.48
CA LEU A 166 -10.61 9.91 -6.83
C LEU A 166 -10.76 10.65 -5.51
N GLU A 167 -9.67 10.96 -4.83
CA GLU A 167 -9.64 11.69 -3.58
C GLU A 167 -8.66 12.85 -3.66
N THR A 168 -8.94 13.92 -2.92
CA THR A 168 -7.96 14.97 -2.69
C THR A 168 -6.96 14.51 -1.62
N ILE A 169 -5.84 15.22 -1.51
CA ILE A 169 -4.84 14.92 -0.49
C ILE A 169 -5.42 15.14 0.93
N GLU A 170 -6.31 16.11 1.10
CA GLU A 170 -6.97 16.38 2.38
C GLU A 170 -7.92 15.26 2.78
N GLU A 171 -8.61 14.64 1.82
CA GLU A 171 -9.45 13.48 2.06
C GLU A 171 -8.61 12.28 2.52
N GLN A 172 -7.48 12.05 1.88
CA GLN A 172 -6.54 10.98 2.28
C GLN A 172 -5.96 11.23 3.67
N ILE A 173 -5.54 12.46 3.98
CA ILE A 173 -5.02 12.82 5.31
C ILE A 173 -6.08 12.57 6.38
N ARG A 174 -7.35 12.97 6.15
CA ARG A 174 -8.45 12.70 7.10
C ARG A 174 -8.64 11.21 7.37
N VAL A 175 -8.48 10.35 6.35
CA VAL A 175 -8.52 8.90 6.52
C VAL A 175 -7.38 8.41 7.40
N LEU A 176 -6.15 8.91 7.18
CA LEU A 176 -4.98 8.56 7.99
C LEU A 176 -5.13 9.01 9.45
N GLU A 177 -5.65 10.22 9.67
CA GLU A 177 -5.91 10.75 10.99
C GLU A 177 -7.04 10.04 11.75
N SER A 178 -7.95 9.40 11.03
CA SER A 178 -9.03 8.61 11.62
C SER A 178 -8.59 7.21 12.10
N LEU A 179 -7.35 6.82 11.85
CA LEU A 179 -6.86 5.50 12.26
C LEU A 179 -6.78 5.40 13.78
N SER A 180 -7.44 4.37 14.33
CA SER A 180 -7.45 4.13 15.76
C SER A 180 -6.03 3.83 16.30
N PRO A 181 -5.55 4.58 17.30
CA PRO A 181 -4.28 4.29 17.98
C PRO A 181 -4.25 2.87 18.56
N ASP A 182 -5.37 2.39 19.12
CA ASP A 182 -5.44 1.03 19.69
C ASP A 182 -5.20 -0.05 18.63
N ARG A 183 -5.74 0.13 17.42
CA ARG A 183 -5.48 -0.81 16.32
C ARG A 183 -4.04 -0.79 15.85
N ILE A 184 -3.41 0.37 15.90
CA ILE A 184 -1.98 0.53 15.59
C ILE A 184 -1.15 -0.20 16.64
N LEU A 185 -1.43 0.04 17.93
CA LEU A 185 -0.76 -0.64 19.03
C LEU A 185 -0.94 -2.15 18.97
N ASP A 186 -2.16 -2.62 18.70
CA ASP A 186 -2.46 -4.03 18.52
C ASP A 186 -1.66 -4.67 17.37
N PHE A 187 -1.42 -3.94 16.29
CA PHE A 187 -0.59 -4.41 15.19
C PHE A 187 0.88 -4.47 15.59
N LEU A 188 1.40 -3.45 16.29
CA LEU A 188 2.77 -3.39 16.76
C LEU A 188 3.06 -4.50 17.80
N LYS A 189 2.13 -4.79 18.70
CA LYS A 189 2.21 -5.90 19.67
C LYS A 189 2.40 -7.27 19.00
N ARG A 190 1.99 -7.42 17.73
CA ARG A 190 2.11 -8.67 16.95
C ARG A 190 3.35 -8.70 16.04
N VAL A 191 4.40 -7.99 16.40
CA VAL A 191 5.65 -7.93 15.62
C VAL A 191 6.20 -9.31 15.24
N ASN A 192 6.02 -10.33 16.08
CA ASN A 192 6.41 -11.72 15.82
C ASN A 192 5.63 -12.38 14.65
N GLN A 193 4.52 -11.78 14.20
CA GLN A 193 3.70 -12.28 13.09
C GLN A 193 3.93 -11.51 11.79
N TRP A 194 4.73 -10.45 11.77
CA TRP A 194 4.91 -9.57 10.62
C TRP A 194 5.46 -10.29 9.39
N GLN A 195 6.42 -11.20 9.60
CA GLN A 195 6.97 -12.00 8.51
C GLN A 195 5.90 -12.87 7.85
N LYS A 196 5.11 -13.58 8.67
CA LYS A 196 4.02 -14.40 8.16
C LYS A 196 2.95 -13.54 7.46
N LEU A 197 2.61 -12.39 8.04
CA LEU A 197 1.62 -11.48 7.48
C LEU A 197 2.03 -10.97 6.08
N SER A 198 3.29 -10.56 5.93
CA SER A 198 3.80 -10.10 4.64
C SER A 198 3.85 -11.24 3.61
N GLN A 199 4.31 -12.43 3.98
CA GLN A 199 4.33 -13.61 3.09
C GLN A 199 2.92 -14.05 2.67
N ASP A 200 1.98 -14.08 3.60
CA ASP A 200 0.57 -14.40 3.31
C ASP A 200 -0.04 -13.36 2.36
N TYR A 201 0.27 -12.07 2.57
CA TYR A 201 -0.18 -11.00 1.69
C TYR A 201 0.41 -11.16 0.27
N GLU A 202 1.72 -11.39 0.14
CA GLU A 202 2.38 -11.62 -1.15
C GLU A 202 1.73 -12.79 -1.90
N LYS A 203 1.53 -13.92 -1.21
CA LYS A 203 0.91 -15.11 -1.79
C LYS A 203 -0.50 -14.83 -2.32
N CYS A 204 -1.36 -14.22 -1.52
CA CYS A 204 -2.73 -13.91 -1.91
C CYS A 204 -2.77 -12.89 -3.06
N TYR A 205 -1.90 -11.88 -3.03
CA TYR A 205 -1.82 -10.85 -4.07
C TYR A 205 -1.37 -11.45 -5.41
N LEU A 206 -0.33 -12.29 -5.41
CA LEU A 206 0.14 -12.98 -6.62
C LEU A 206 -0.89 -13.98 -7.18
N ALA A 207 -1.73 -14.54 -6.32
CA ALA A 207 -2.82 -15.41 -6.74
C ALA A 207 -4.03 -14.67 -7.33
N GLY A 208 -4.17 -13.35 -7.06
CA GLY A 208 -5.38 -12.60 -7.40
C GLY A 208 -6.55 -12.85 -6.44
N ASP A 209 -6.27 -13.40 -5.24
CA ASP A 209 -7.28 -13.85 -4.29
C ASP A 209 -7.73 -12.71 -3.36
N LEU A 210 -8.75 -11.97 -3.81
CA LEU A 210 -9.31 -10.83 -3.07
C LEU A 210 -10.00 -11.25 -1.77
N GLU A 211 -10.57 -12.46 -1.71
CA GLU A 211 -11.25 -12.96 -0.51
C GLU A 211 -10.25 -13.15 0.64
N GLN A 212 -9.17 -13.86 0.36
CA GLN A 212 -8.14 -14.04 1.36
C GLN A 212 -7.41 -12.73 1.70
N LEU A 213 -7.18 -11.85 0.74
CA LEU A 213 -6.61 -10.52 1.01
C LEU A 213 -7.49 -9.71 1.96
N ARG A 214 -8.81 -9.72 1.76
CA ARG A 214 -9.75 -9.03 2.64
C ARG A 214 -9.77 -9.65 4.03
N SER A 215 -9.98 -10.96 4.14
CA SER A 215 -10.11 -11.65 5.44
C SER A 215 -8.84 -11.57 6.29
N LYS A 216 -7.67 -11.82 5.69
CA LYS A 216 -6.38 -11.72 6.39
C LYS A 216 -5.98 -10.27 6.68
N GLY A 217 -6.42 -9.33 5.86
CA GLY A 217 -6.11 -7.91 5.98
C GLY A 217 -6.86 -7.18 7.08
N LEU A 218 -7.96 -7.69 7.62
CA LEU A 218 -8.81 -7.00 8.60
C LEU A 218 -8.07 -6.56 9.88
N ARG A 219 -6.96 -7.22 10.22
CA ARG A 219 -6.14 -6.87 11.38
C ARG A 219 -5.16 -5.72 11.10
N PHE A 220 -5.03 -5.30 9.84
CA PHE A 220 -4.17 -4.16 9.49
C PHE A 220 -4.90 -2.86 9.85
N PRO A 221 -4.24 -1.88 10.49
CA PRO A 221 -4.90 -0.69 11.04
C PRO A 221 -5.80 0.06 10.06
N SER A 222 -5.36 0.26 8.82
CA SER A 222 -6.12 1.00 7.79
C SER A 222 -7.21 0.17 7.09
N ARG A 223 -7.39 -1.11 7.43
CA ARG A 223 -8.35 -2.01 6.75
C ARG A 223 -9.60 -2.31 7.56
N HIS A 224 -10.07 -1.34 8.33
CA HIS A 224 -11.35 -1.45 9.02
C HIS A 224 -12.51 -1.32 8.05
N HIS A 225 -13.58 -2.08 8.26
CA HIS A 225 -14.76 -2.09 7.38
C HIS A 225 -15.32 -0.68 7.13
N SER A 226 -15.46 0.16 8.18
CA SER A 226 -16.00 1.50 8.03
C SER A 226 -15.14 2.40 7.13
N VAL A 227 -13.81 2.22 7.15
CA VAL A 227 -12.88 2.98 6.30
C VAL A 227 -12.96 2.49 4.85
N ILE A 228 -12.94 1.16 4.66
CA ILE A 228 -12.96 0.56 3.32
C ILE A 228 -14.32 0.78 2.65
N ASP A 229 -15.42 0.42 3.31
CA ASP A 229 -16.75 0.41 2.68
C ASP A 229 -17.24 1.83 2.33
N ASN A 230 -16.87 2.85 3.10
CA ASN A 230 -17.17 4.24 2.77
C ASN A 230 -16.38 4.73 1.56
N ARG A 231 -15.09 4.40 1.49
CA ARG A 231 -14.23 4.78 0.35
C ARG A 231 -14.64 4.03 -0.93
N ASP A 232 -15.07 2.76 -0.82
CA ASP A 232 -15.58 1.99 -1.97
C ASP A 232 -16.71 2.71 -2.68
N LYS A 233 -17.66 3.31 -1.94
CA LYS A 233 -18.77 4.11 -2.49
C LYS A 233 -18.27 5.38 -3.17
N ILE A 234 -17.36 6.11 -2.53
CA ILE A 234 -16.77 7.34 -3.09
C ILE A 234 -16.00 7.01 -4.38
N PHE A 235 -15.21 5.95 -4.37
CA PHE A 235 -14.45 5.52 -5.55
C PHE A 235 -15.38 5.14 -6.70
N PHE A 236 -16.42 4.35 -6.41
CA PHE A 236 -17.41 3.98 -7.42
C PHE A 236 -18.06 5.21 -8.04
N GLU A 237 -18.58 6.14 -7.24
CA GLU A 237 -19.26 7.34 -7.74
C GLU A 237 -18.35 8.22 -8.58
N ARG A 238 -17.09 8.42 -8.13
CA ARG A 238 -16.15 9.33 -8.80
C ARG A 238 -15.51 8.73 -10.06
N MET A 239 -15.37 7.39 -10.16
CA MET A 239 -14.84 6.75 -11.36
C MET A 239 -15.89 6.44 -12.43
N ARG A 240 -17.17 6.43 -12.05
CA ARG A 240 -18.28 5.92 -12.88
C ARG A 240 -18.35 6.57 -14.25
N GLU A 241 -18.22 7.89 -14.35
CA GLU A 241 -18.30 8.61 -15.64
C GLU A 241 -17.17 8.23 -16.61
N TYR A 242 -15.95 8.02 -16.09
CA TYR A 242 -14.79 7.62 -16.88
C TYR A 242 -14.94 6.17 -17.35
N LEU A 243 -15.45 5.28 -16.50
CA LEU A 243 -15.72 3.90 -16.89
C LEU A 243 -16.82 3.81 -17.96
N GLN A 244 -17.83 4.69 -17.90
CA GLN A 244 -18.90 4.77 -18.92
C GLN A 244 -18.37 5.25 -20.28
N GLN A 245 -17.34 6.07 -20.32
CA GLN A 245 -16.68 6.49 -21.56
C GLN A 245 -15.86 5.35 -22.17
N GLY A 246 -15.40 4.40 -21.37
CA GLY A 246 -14.50 3.31 -21.76
C GLY A 246 -13.04 3.76 -21.83
N GLN A 247 -12.14 2.82 -22.09
CA GLN A 247 -10.69 3.05 -22.15
C GLN A 247 -10.11 3.71 -20.89
N ALA A 248 -10.72 3.45 -19.73
CA ALA A 248 -10.24 3.89 -18.44
C ALA A 248 -9.53 2.74 -17.69
N VAL A 249 -8.46 3.06 -16.96
CA VAL A 249 -7.78 2.13 -16.07
C VAL A 249 -7.72 2.75 -14.67
N ALA A 250 -8.39 2.14 -13.70
CA ALA A 250 -8.44 2.63 -12.33
C ALA A 250 -7.54 1.81 -11.42
N PHE A 251 -6.55 2.47 -10.82
CA PHE A 251 -5.64 1.93 -9.82
C PHE A 251 -6.19 2.23 -8.43
N ILE A 252 -6.71 1.19 -7.77
CA ILE A 252 -7.25 1.29 -6.41
C ILE A 252 -6.61 0.21 -5.54
N GLY A 253 -6.40 0.46 -4.26
CA GLY A 253 -5.83 -0.52 -3.32
C GLY A 253 -6.57 -1.85 -3.39
N ALA A 254 -5.84 -2.95 -3.43
CA ALA A 254 -6.41 -4.29 -3.56
C ALA A 254 -7.58 -4.58 -2.59
N PRO A 255 -7.63 -4.04 -1.35
CA PRO A 255 -8.76 -4.21 -0.45
C PRO A 255 -10.09 -3.60 -0.96
N HIS A 256 -10.02 -2.56 -1.82
CA HIS A 256 -11.18 -1.86 -2.36
C HIS A 256 -11.78 -2.55 -3.60
N VAL A 257 -10.99 -3.33 -4.33
CA VAL A 257 -11.39 -3.93 -5.62
C VAL A 257 -12.70 -4.71 -5.50
N ARG A 258 -12.84 -5.52 -4.44
CA ARG A 258 -14.06 -6.33 -4.24
C ARG A 258 -15.31 -5.47 -4.03
N GLY A 259 -15.23 -4.48 -3.13
CA GLY A 259 -16.36 -3.61 -2.81
C GLY A 259 -16.79 -2.78 -4.03
N VAL A 260 -15.82 -2.15 -4.69
CA VAL A 260 -16.06 -1.40 -5.94
C VAL A 260 -16.61 -2.30 -7.04
N SER A 261 -16.08 -3.52 -7.21
CA SER A 261 -16.60 -4.49 -8.19
C SER A 261 -18.06 -4.87 -7.93
N ASN A 262 -18.46 -5.02 -6.67
CA ASN A 262 -19.85 -5.31 -6.31
C ASN A 262 -20.78 -4.13 -6.65
N LEU A 263 -20.36 -2.91 -6.40
CA LEU A 263 -21.11 -1.70 -6.75
C LEU A 263 -21.23 -1.56 -8.28
N LEU A 264 -20.17 -1.81 -9.02
CA LEU A 264 -20.18 -1.82 -10.49
C LEU A 264 -21.12 -2.90 -11.05
N LYS A 265 -21.10 -4.12 -10.50
CA LYS A 265 -22.04 -5.19 -10.90
C LYS A 265 -23.48 -4.79 -10.66
N ALA A 266 -23.78 -4.15 -9.52
CA ALA A 266 -25.12 -3.65 -9.21
C ALA A 266 -25.55 -2.52 -10.18
N ASP A 267 -24.61 -1.73 -10.72
CA ASP A 267 -24.83 -0.72 -11.76
C ASP A 267 -24.85 -1.32 -13.19
N GLY A 268 -24.83 -2.65 -13.34
CA GLY A 268 -24.97 -3.34 -14.62
C GLY A 268 -23.68 -3.56 -15.42
N TYR A 269 -22.49 -3.40 -14.77
CA TYR A 269 -21.23 -3.77 -15.41
C TYR A 269 -20.98 -5.28 -15.35
N GLN A 270 -20.43 -5.83 -16.40
CA GLN A 270 -19.81 -7.16 -16.40
C GLN A 270 -18.36 -7.03 -15.95
N ILE A 271 -17.94 -7.90 -15.02
CA ILE A 271 -16.57 -7.90 -14.50
C ILE A 271 -15.98 -9.28 -14.70
N LYS A 272 -14.84 -9.33 -15.42
CA LYS A 272 -14.08 -10.55 -15.68
C LYS A 272 -12.76 -10.50 -14.91
N GLY A 273 -12.52 -11.51 -14.12
CA GLY A 273 -11.30 -11.68 -13.32
C GLY A 273 -10.10 -12.13 -14.16
N PRO A 274 -8.92 -12.25 -13.50
CA PRO A 274 -7.71 -12.71 -14.18
C PRO A 274 -7.81 -14.15 -14.69
N ASP A 275 -8.60 -15.00 -14.03
CA ASP A 275 -8.79 -16.42 -14.39
C ASP A 275 -9.89 -16.62 -15.45
N ASP A 276 -10.74 -15.61 -15.69
CA ASP A 276 -11.84 -15.64 -16.69
C ASP A 276 -11.36 -15.22 -18.11
N ARG A 277 -10.08 -14.89 -18.24
CA ARG A 277 -9.48 -14.48 -19.51
C ARG A 277 -8.79 -15.70 -20.13
N GLY A 278 -9.59 -16.49 -20.85
CA GLY A 278 -9.12 -17.59 -21.68
C GLY A 278 -8.46 -17.10 -22.97
#